data_8eb7399195191730402df2ed8e3d4382
#
_entry.id   8eb7399195191730402df2ed8e3d4382
#
_cell.length_a   1.000
_cell.length_b   1.000
_cell.length_c   1.000
_cell.angle_alpha   90.00
_cell.angle_beta   90.00
_cell.angle_gamma   90.00
#
_symmetry.space_group_name_H-M   'P 1'
#
loop_
_entity.id
_entity.type
_entity.pdbx_description
1 polymer ?
#
loop_
_entity_poly.entity_id
_entity_poly.type
_entity_poly.pdbx_seq_one_letter_code
_entity_poly.pdbx_strand_id
1 'polypeptide(L)'
;MRAGRIAGVEIILNNWFLVLITLFTVAGLASKVMLVFGAVLWHELAHMLMAAGLGYKVKQIELLPFGATARIERLADAGAASEIMIAAAGPLASMVLAALCYAGIGEAGNWQEVLSFVGEVNLMLAGFNLLPALPLDGGRILRAILTRRRDYRNATAIVVMISNIISFMLLILAGLGYLLHNTINLTIIIAAGFLLITARTENDLAGFRAMRILASKKAELSVSGVMSTSHLTAMSNATISDVIRLFGPEQYYIIHIVDQDFRLCGALTETEVWEGLLKRGIKAKVNEFL
;
A
#
# COMPACT_ATOMS: atom_id res chain seq x y z
N MET A 1 23.47 5.43 0.31
CA MET A 1 24.56 5.11 1.28
C MET A 1 23.97 4.38 2.50
N ARG A 2 24.68 3.40 3.06
CA ARG A 2 24.25 2.80 4.35
C ARG A 2 24.65 3.74 5.47
N ALA A 3 23.68 4.25 6.25
CA ALA A 3 23.95 5.17 7.36
C ALA A 3 24.25 4.44 8.69
N GLY A 4 23.76 3.19 8.84
CA GLY A 4 23.98 2.40 10.03
C GLY A 4 22.90 1.33 10.22
N ARG A 5 22.94 0.65 11.38
CA ARG A 5 21.98 -0.36 11.79
C ARG A 5 21.51 -0.07 13.22
N ILE A 6 20.21 0.15 13.40
CA ILE A 6 19.60 0.42 14.72
C ILE A 6 18.57 -0.68 14.99
N ALA A 7 18.69 -1.36 16.13
CA ALA A 7 17.81 -2.45 16.55
C ALA A 7 17.60 -3.56 15.49
N GLY A 8 18.64 -3.84 14.68
CA GLY A 8 18.55 -4.85 13.61
C GLY A 8 18.01 -4.33 12.27
N VAL A 9 17.55 -3.10 12.21
CA VAL A 9 17.02 -2.44 11.01
C VAL A 9 18.11 -1.64 10.32
N GLU A 10 18.35 -1.86 9.02
CA GLU A 10 19.32 -1.09 8.24
C GLU A 10 18.72 0.25 7.82
N ILE A 11 19.45 1.35 8.08
CA ILE A 11 19.07 2.70 7.62
C ILE A 11 19.89 3.03 6.38
N ILE A 12 19.19 3.28 5.28
CA ILE A 12 19.79 3.64 3.98
C ILE A 12 19.38 5.07 3.65
N LEU A 13 20.38 5.92 3.40
CA LEU A 13 20.19 7.26 2.86
C LEU A 13 20.33 7.22 1.35
N ASN A 14 19.31 7.65 0.64
CA ASN A 14 19.38 7.83 -0.80
C ASN A 14 20.26 9.05 -1.14
N ASN A 15 21.08 8.95 -2.20
CA ASN A 15 21.97 10.05 -2.59
C ASN A 15 21.18 11.33 -2.94
N TRP A 16 20.02 11.20 -3.57
CA TRP A 16 19.14 12.33 -3.88
C TRP A 16 18.58 13.02 -2.64
N PHE A 17 18.38 12.27 -1.55
CA PHE A 17 18.02 12.83 -0.25
C PHE A 17 19.09 13.77 0.29
N LEU A 18 20.37 13.38 0.19
CA LEU A 18 21.50 14.22 0.61
C LEU A 18 21.62 15.48 -0.24
N VAL A 19 21.43 15.35 -1.57
CA VAL A 19 21.41 16.50 -2.48
C VAL A 19 20.30 17.48 -2.09
N LEU A 20 19.09 16.97 -1.80
CA LEU A 20 17.95 17.80 -1.41
C LEU A 20 18.21 18.55 -0.10
N ILE A 21 18.70 17.86 0.94
CA ILE A 21 19.06 18.50 2.23
C ILE A 21 20.10 19.60 2.02
N THR A 22 21.16 19.30 1.24
CA THR A 22 22.21 20.30 0.96
C THR A 22 21.64 21.51 0.25
N LEU A 23 20.79 21.32 -0.76
CA LEU A 23 20.16 22.43 -1.49
C LEU A 23 19.32 23.30 -0.56
N PHE A 24 18.48 22.73 0.28
CA PHE A 24 17.64 23.47 1.22
C PHE A 24 18.46 24.14 2.34
N THR A 25 19.57 23.52 2.74
CA THR A 25 20.49 24.14 3.71
C THR A 25 21.13 25.41 3.14
N VAL A 26 21.58 25.33 1.90
CA VAL A 26 22.13 26.51 1.18
C VAL A 26 21.05 27.60 0.99
N ALA A 27 19.80 27.22 0.78
CA ALA A 27 18.67 28.15 0.68
C ALA A 27 18.21 28.74 2.03
N GLY A 28 18.87 28.41 3.15
CA GLY A 28 18.51 28.93 4.48
C GLY A 28 17.26 28.28 5.10
N LEU A 29 16.75 27.17 4.53
CA LEU A 29 15.55 26.48 4.96
C LEU A 29 15.82 25.23 5.79
N ALA A 30 17.07 25.05 6.25
CA ALA A 30 17.52 23.84 6.94
C ALA A 30 16.61 23.43 8.12
N SER A 31 16.24 24.38 8.99
CA SER A 31 15.40 24.10 10.17
C SER A 31 14.01 23.59 9.80
N LYS A 32 13.34 24.23 8.83
CA LYS A 32 12.02 23.82 8.36
C LYS A 32 12.05 22.44 7.70
N VAL A 33 13.07 22.19 6.88
CA VAL A 33 13.25 20.89 6.22
C VAL A 33 13.51 19.77 7.22
N MET A 34 14.34 20.02 8.24
CA MET A 34 14.58 19.05 9.32
C MET A 34 13.29 18.71 10.08
N LEU A 35 12.43 19.71 10.36
CA LEU A 35 11.13 19.48 11.01
C LEU A 35 10.18 18.66 10.12
N VAL A 36 10.13 18.94 8.82
CA VAL A 36 9.32 18.15 7.86
C VAL A 36 9.79 16.70 7.81
N PHE A 37 11.12 16.48 7.70
CA PHE A 37 11.64 15.11 7.71
C PHE A 37 11.45 14.41 9.05
N GLY A 38 11.51 15.12 10.17
CA GLY A 38 11.17 14.62 11.48
C GLY A 38 9.71 14.14 11.56
N ALA A 39 8.78 14.90 10.99
CA ALA A 39 7.36 14.53 10.90
C ALA A 39 7.17 13.28 10.03
N VAL A 40 7.80 13.22 8.85
CA VAL A 40 7.76 12.03 7.98
C VAL A 40 8.36 10.81 8.68
N LEU A 41 9.51 10.97 9.34
CA LEU A 41 10.14 9.86 10.07
C LEU A 41 9.26 9.35 11.21
N TRP A 42 8.59 10.25 11.94
CA TRP A 42 7.62 9.90 12.97
C TRP A 42 6.47 9.07 12.41
N HIS A 43 5.92 9.49 11.28
CA HIS A 43 4.85 8.80 10.56
C HIS A 43 5.27 7.38 10.16
N GLU A 44 6.43 7.24 9.51
CA GLU A 44 6.97 5.93 9.09
C GLU A 44 7.33 5.03 10.27
N LEU A 45 7.83 5.61 11.36
CA LEU A 45 8.13 4.87 12.58
C LEU A 45 6.86 4.22 13.16
N ALA A 46 5.73 4.90 13.11
CA ALA A 46 4.45 4.35 13.56
C ALA A 46 4.03 3.11 12.73
N HIS A 47 4.18 3.14 11.41
CA HIS A 47 3.94 1.97 10.56
C HIS A 47 4.84 0.80 10.96
N MET A 48 6.11 1.07 11.21
CA MET A 48 7.10 0.04 11.58
C MET A 48 6.83 -0.56 12.95
N LEU A 49 6.49 0.26 13.94
CA LEU A 49 6.15 -0.20 15.29
C LEU A 49 4.89 -1.07 15.26
N MET A 50 3.87 -0.66 14.49
CA MET A 50 2.67 -1.47 14.30
C MET A 50 3.00 -2.80 13.63
N ALA A 51 3.80 -2.79 12.55
CA ALA A 51 4.21 -4.01 11.86
C ALA A 51 5.01 -4.95 12.78
N ALA A 52 5.95 -4.41 13.54
CA ALA A 52 6.74 -5.18 14.52
C ALA A 52 5.85 -5.77 15.63
N GLY A 53 4.88 -5.00 16.14
CA GLY A 53 3.89 -5.45 17.12
C GLY A 53 2.99 -6.58 16.62
N LEU A 54 2.73 -6.63 15.31
CA LEU A 54 2.02 -7.72 14.64
C LEU A 54 2.93 -8.91 14.24
N GLY A 55 4.22 -8.88 14.62
CA GLY A 55 5.17 -9.95 14.36
C GLY A 55 5.87 -9.93 12.99
N TYR A 56 5.68 -8.88 12.20
CA TYR A 56 6.38 -8.70 10.92
C TYR A 56 7.80 -8.17 11.14
N LYS A 57 8.79 -8.75 10.44
CA LYS A 57 10.18 -8.30 10.52
C LYS A 57 10.43 -7.10 9.62
N VAL A 58 10.84 -5.98 10.21
CA VAL A 58 11.32 -4.79 9.48
C VAL A 58 12.78 -5.00 9.14
N LYS A 59 13.14 -5.01 7.86
CA LYS A 59 14.55 -5.23 7.42
C LYS A 59 15.33 -3.95 7.26
N GLN A 60 14.70 -2.94 6.66
CA GLN A 60 15.42 -1.78 6.16
C GLN A 60 14.48 -0.56 6.09
N ILE A 61 15.04 0.60 6.37
CA ILE A 61 14.41 1.91 6.16
C ILE A 61 15.26 2.64 5.13
N GLU A 62 14.63 3.10 4.06
CA GLU A 62 15.28 3.93 3.05
C GLU A 62 14.69 5.33 3.10
N LEU A 63 15.54 6.35 3.37
CA LEU A 63 15.17 7.74 3.31
C LEU A 63 15.34 8.25 1.88
N LEU A 64 14.20 8.62 1.27
CA LEU A 64 14.08 9.15 -0.08
C LEU A 64 13.82 10.66 -0.03
N PRO A 65 14.04 11.42 -1.13
CA PRO A 65 13.74 12.86 -1.19
C PRO A 65 12.28 13.20 -0.85
N PHE A 66 11.36 12.29 -1.15
CA PHE A 66 9.90 12.49 -1.00
C PHE A 66 9.30 11.74 0.18
N GLY A 67 10.13 11.24 1.10
CA GLY A 67 9.66 10.50 2.27
C GLY A 67 10.61 9.40 2.71
N ALA A 68 10.12 8.49 3.54
CA ALA A 68 10.84 7.29 3.93
C ALA A 68 10.04 6.06 3.49
N THR A 69 10.72 4.96 3.20
CA THR A 69 10.06 3.67 2.90
C THR A 69 10.66 2.58 3.77
N ALA A 70 9.79 1.84 4.45
CA ALA A 70 10.18 0.67 5.22
C ALA A 70 10.01 -0.60 4.40
N ARG A 71 11.05 -1.43 4.30
CA ARG A 71 10.94 -2.79 3.77
C ARG A 71 10.58 -3.75 4.89
N ILE A 72 9.31 -4.14 4.91
CA ILE A 72 8.75 -5.12 5.85
C ILE A 72 8.69 -6.47 5.14
N GLU A 73 9.29 -7.51 5.75
CA GLU A 73 9.21 -8.87 5.21
C GLU A 73 7.77 -9.38 5.26
N ARG A 74 7.36 -10.06 4.19
CA ARG A 74 6.04 -10.69 4.07
C ARG A 74 4.84 -9.75 4.25
N LEU A 75 5.03 -8.44 4.12
CA LEU A 75 3.89 -7.50 4.15
C LEU A 75 2.91 -7.77 2.98
N ALA A 76 3.40 -8.30 1.86
CA ALA A 76 2.56 -8.72 0.75
C ALA A 76 1.67 -9.95 1.09
N ASP A 77 2.08 -10.73 2.09
CA ASP A 77 1.40 -11.93 2.56
C ASP A 77 0.53 -11.62 3.79
N ALA A 78 0.51 -10.34 4.24
CA ALA A 78 -0.28 -9.92 5.40
C ALA A 78 -1.78 -10.03 5.11
N GLY A 79 -2.53 -10.57 6.05
CA GLY A 79 -3.98 -10.54 5.99
C GLY A 79 -4.54 -9.12 5.93
N ALA A 80 -5.72 -8.95 5.35
CA ALA A 80 -6.35 -7.63 5.17
C ALA A 80 -6.42 -6.80 6.47
N ALA A 81 -6.64 -7.44 7.61
CA ALA A 81 -6.68 -6.77 8.91
C ALA A 81 -5.32 -6.16 9.30
N SER A 82 -4.24 -6.92 9.14
CA SER A 82 -2.87 -6.45 9.41
C SER A 82 -2.47 -5.31 8.48
N GLU A 83 -2.81 -5.40 7.18
CA GLU A 83 -2.53 -4.33 6.22
C GLU A 83 -3.24 -3.02 6.62
N ILE A 84 -4.52 -3.09 7.05
CA ILE A 84 -5.28 -1.93 7.53
C ILE A 84 -4.64 -1.33 8.79
N MET A 85 -4.30 -2.15 9.78
CA MET A 85 -3.71 -1.66 11.04
C MET A 85 -2.37 -0.99 10.80
N ILE A 86 -1.50 -1.60 9.98
CA ILE A 86 -0.21 -1.03 9.64
C ILE A 86 -0.39 0.29 8.88
N ALA A 87 -1.24 0.32 7.85
CA ALA A 87 -1.44 1.52 7.04
C ALA A 87 -2.13 2.67 7.82
N ALA A 88 -2.99 2.37 8.80
CA ALA A 88 -3.62 3.39 9.61
C ALA A 88 -2.68 3.99 10.69
N ALA A 89 -1.63 3.28 11.09
CA ALA A 89 -0.76 3.67 12.20
C ALA A 89 -0.04 5.01 11.93
N GLY A 90 0.48 5.22 10.72
CA GLY A 90 1.16 6.46 10.33
C GLY A 90 0.28 7.70 10.43
N PRO A 91 -0.85 7.74 9.68
CA PRO A 91 -1.79 8.85 9.76
C PRO A 91 -2.29 9.13 11.18
N LEU A 92 -2.60 8.09 11.96
CA LEU A 92 -3.03 8.25 13.36
C LEU A 92 -1.93 8.86 14.23
N ALA A 93 -0.68 8.41 14.11
CA ALA A 93 0.44 8.96 14.85
C ALA A 93 0.70 10.43 14.48
N SER A 94 0.58 10.79 13.20
CA SER A 94 0.69 12.17 12.74
C SER A 94 -0.45 13.04 13.28
N MET A 95 -1.71 12.54 13.32
CA MET A 95 -2.84 13.26 13.90
C MET A 95 -2.66 13.48 15.40
N VAL A 96 -2.18 12.47 16.14
CA VAL A 96 -1.88 12.59 17.56
C VAL A 96 -0.80 13.65 17.81
N LEU A 97 0.30 13.61 17.03
CA LEU A 97 1.37 14.61 17.16
C LEU A 97 0.87 16.02 16.84
N ALA A 98 0.07 16.19 15.80
CA ALA A 98 -0.54 17.48 15.47
C ALA A 98 -1.42 17.99 16.63
N ALA A 99 -2.27 17.12 17.19
CA ALA A 99 -3.12 17.48 18.32
C ALA A 99 -2.31 17.91 19.56
N LEU A 100 -1.22 17.20 19.87
CA LEU A 100 -0.30 17.55 20.96
C LEU A 100 0.39 18.90 20.72
N CYS A 101 0.84 19.15 19.47
CA CYS A 101 1.43 20.44 19.11
C CYS A 101 0.43 21.59 19.32
N TYR A 102 -0.81 21.45 18.84
CA TYR A 102 -1.83 22.48 19.00
C TYR A 102 -2.26 22.69 20.47
N ALA A 103 -2.32 21.63 21.26
CA ALA A 103 -2.60 21.73 22.69
C ALA A 103 -1.51 22.46 23.46
N GLY A 104 -0.23 22.33 23.02
CA GLY A 104 0.91 22.97 23.67
C GLY A 104 1.15 24.43 23.26
N ILE A 105 0.50 24.95 22.22
CA ILE A 105 0.77 26.30 21.67
C ILE A 105 0.57 27.38 22.74
N GLY A 106 -0.47 27.29 23.59
CA GLY A 106 -0.79 28.32 24.58
C GLY A 106 0.29 28.53 25.65
N GLU A 107 1.11 27.52 25.92
CA GLU A 107 2.17 27.53 26.94
C GLU A 107 3.58 27.61 26.36
N ALA A 108 3.71 27.61 25.02
CA ALA A 108 4.98 27.37 24.34
C ALA A 108 5.93 28.59 24.27
N GLY A 109 5.47 29.80 24.61
CA GLY A 109 6.32 31.00 24.53
C GLY A 109 7.00 31.13 23.15
N ASN A 110 8.33 31.16 23.12
CA ASN A 110 9.11 31.28 21.88
C ASN A 110 9.00 30.08 20.91
N TRP A 111 8.40 28.96 21.33
CA TRP A 111 8.24 27.76 20.51
C TRP A 111 6.91 27.69 19.75
N GLN A 112 6.05 28.69 19.88
CA GLN A 112 4.72 28.71 19.24
C GLN A 112 4.79 28.50 17.73
N GLU A 113 5.68 29.19 17.04
CA GLU A 113 5.82 29.05 15.58
C GLU A 113 6.29 27.64 15.17
N VAL A 114 7.19 27.05 15.95
CA VAL A 114 7.70 25.70 15.69
C VAL A 114 6.59 24.68 15.90
N LEU A 115 5.85 24.77 17.01
CA LEU A 115 4.73 23.84 17.29
C LEU A 115 3.62 23.99 16.26
N SER A 116 3.24 25.20 15.89
CA SER A 116 2.26 25.44 14.83
C SER A 116 2.71 24.81 13.51
N PHE A 117 3.94 25.06 13.09
CA PHE A 117 4.50 24.50 11.86
C PHE A 117 4.53 22.95 11.88
N VAL A 118 5.00 22.34 12.98
CA VAL A 118 5.01 20.87 13.13
C VAL A 118 3.60 20.31 13.13
N GLY A 119 2.66 20.97 13.79
CA GLY A 119 1.25 20.60 13.81
C GLY A 119 0.64 20.61 12.41
N GLU A 120 0.83 21.70 11.66
CA GLU A 120 0.36 21.83 10.27
C GLU A 120 0.95 20.77 9.35
N VAL A 121 2.26 20.53 9.41
CA VAL A 121 2.94 19.51 8.60
C VAL A 121 2.37 18.13 8.89
N ASN A 122 2.17 17.75 10.16
CA ASN A 122 1.63 16.46 10.52
C ASN A 122 0.15 16.31 10.14
N LEU A 123 -0.64 17.37 10.23
CA LEU A 123 -2.04 17.36 9.79
C LEU A 123 -2.14 17.20 8.27
N MET A 124 -1.31 17.94 7.51
CA MET A 124 -1.22 17.79 6.06
C MET A 124 -0.75 16.39 5.65
N LEU A 125 0.28 15.86 6.33
CA LEU A 125 0.82 14.52 6.08
C LEU A 125 -0.25 13.46 6.32
N ALA A 126 -0.98 13.52 7.44
CA ALA A 126 -2.07 12.61 7.74
C ALA A 126 -3.21 12.72 6.72
N GLY A 127 -3.66 13.94 6.42
CA GLY A 127 -4.74 14.18 5.46
C GLY A 127 -4.41 13.68 4.06
N PHE A 128 -3.19 13.95 3.59
CA PHE A 128 -2.75 13.48 2.26
C PHE A 128 -2.63 11.95 2.22
N ASN A 129 -2.03 11.34 3.26
CA ASN A 129 -1.89 9.88 3.30
C ASN A 129 -3.21 9.14 3.50
N LEU A 130 -4.25 9.77 4.03
CA LEU A 130 -5.60 9.19 4.15
C LEU A 130 -6.41 9.25 2.85
N LEU A 131 -5.94 9.93 1.80
CA LEU A 131 -6.62 9.90 0.50
C LEU A 131 -6.73 8.45 0.00
N PRO A 132 -7.89 8.03 -0.53
CA PRO A 132 -8.11 6.67 -1.02
C PRO A 132 -7.44 6.44 -2.38
N ALA A 133 -6.13 6.70 -2.46
CA ALA A 133 -5.33 6.64 -3.67
C ALA A 133 -4.01 5.91 -3.42
N LEU A 134 -3.64 4.94 -4.26
CA LEU A 134 -2.33 4.32 -4.22
C LEU A 134 -1.26 5.28 -4.76
N PRO A 135 -0.07 5.32 -4.15
CA PRO A 135 0.46 4.39 -3.13
C PRO A 135 0.20 4.82 -1.66
N LEU A 136 -0.64 5.81 -1.41
CA LEU A 136 -0.92 6.38 -0.10
C LEU A 136 -1.58 5.35 0.84
N ASP A 137 -1.49 5.60 2.16
CA ASP A 137 -2.02 4.68 3.17
C ASP A 137 -3.53 4.48 3.08
N GLY A 138 -4.30 5.54 2.79
CA GLY A 138 -5.73 5.44 2.53
C GLY A 138 -6.07 4.54 1.33
N GLY A 139 -5.24 4.56 0.29
CA GLY A 139 -5.35 3.62 -0.83
C GLY A 139 -5.05 2.18 -0.44
N ARG A 140 -4.05 1.96 0.42
CA ARG A 140 -3.72 0.63 0.96
C ARG A 140 -4.84 0.11 1.87
N ILE A 141 -5.40 0.95 2.73
CA ILE A 141 -6.57 0.62 3.56
C ILE A 141 -7.76 0.23 2.68
N LEU A 142 -8.08 1.04 1.67
CA LEU A 142 -9.18 0.77 0.75
C LEU A 142 -8.97 -0.55 -0.01
N ARG A 143 -7.76 -0.79 -0.52
CA ARG A 143 -7.41 -2.06 -1.17
C ARG A 143 -7.61 -3.24 -0.22
N ALA A 144 -7.10 -3.16 1.00
CA ALA A 144 -7.24 -4.22 1.99
C ALA A 144 -8.70 -4.51 2.38
N ILE A 145 -9.56 -3.50 2.42
CA ILE A 145 -11.00 -3.68 2.61
C ILE A 145 -11.63 -4.43 1.41
N LEU A 146 -11.26 -4.04 0.20
CA LEU A 146 -11.79 -4.65 -1.03
C LEU A 146 -11.33 -6.09 -1.21
N THR A 147 -10.11 -6.45 -0.77
CA THR A 147 -9.58 -7.81 -0.86
C THR A 147 -10.33 -8.82 0.01
N ARG A 148 -11.15 -8.37 0.96
CA ARG A 148 -12.07 -9.27 1.71
C ARG A 148 -13.17 -9.87 0.84
N ARG A 149 -13.52 -9.24 -0.29
CA ARG A 149 -14.62 -9.66 -1.19
C ARG A 149 -14.17 -9.85 -2.63
N ARG A 150 -12.94 -9.51 -2.97
CA ARG A 150 -12.39 -9.54 -4.34
C ARG A 150 -10.95 -10.02 -4.30
N ASP A 151 -10.49 -10.62 -5.39
CA ASP A 151 -9.07 -10.95 -5.54
C ASP A 151 -8.18 -9.69 -5.51
N TYR A 152 -6.93 -9.86 -5.10
CA TYR A 152 -5.97 -8.78 -4.92
C TYR A 152 -5.81 -7.90 -6.17
N ARG A 153 -5.79 -8.51 -7.36
CA ARG A 153 -5.63 -7.81 -8.64
C ARG A 153 -6.81 -6.89 -8.95
N ASN A 154 -8.04 -7.39 -8.82
CA ASN A 154 -9.26 -6.60 -9.05
C ASN A 154 -9.43 -5.50 -8.01
N ALA A 155 -9.12 -5.78 -6.73
CA ALA A 155 -9.11 -4.78 -5.67
C ALA A 155 -8.12 -3.65 -5.99
N THR A 156 -6.89 -4.00 -6.40
CA THR A 156 -5.87 -3.01 -6.80
C THR A 156 -6.33 -2.19 -8.02
N ALA A 157 -6.90 -2.82 -9.05
CA ALA A 157 -7.38 -2.12 -10.24
C ALA A 157 -8.45 -1.07 -9.93
N ILE A 158 -9.37 -1.37 -9.00
CA ILE A 158 -10.40 -0.42 -8.55
C ILE A 158 -9.75 0.78 -7.84
N VAL A 159 -8.81 0.53 -6.92
CA VAL A 159 -8.15 1.62 -6.19
C VAL A 159 -7.29 2.47 -7.14
N VAL A 160 -6.61 1.86 -8.12
CA VAL A 160 -5.87 2.58 -9.18
C VAL A 160 -6.81 3.47 -10.01
N MET A 161 -8.01 2.99 -10.34
CA MET A 161 -9.00 3.82 -11.02
C MET A 161 -9.40 5.04 -10.16
N ILE A 162 -9.63 4.85 -8.87
CA ILE A 162 -9.93 5.93 -7.93
C ILE A 162 -8.73 6.90 -7.82
N SER A 163 -7.50 6.38 -7.75
CA SER A 163 -6.27 7.19 -7.73
C SER A 163 -6.16 8.09 -8.95
N ASN A 164 -6.47 7.57 -10.14
CA ASN A 164 -6.48 8.33 -11.37
C ASN A 164 -7.54 9.45 -11.33
N ILE A 165 -8.75 9.16 -10.84
CA ILE A 165 -9.81 10.16 -10.69
C ILE A 165 -9.35 11.28 -9.75
N ILE A 166 -8.80 10.95 -8.59
CA ILE A 166 -8.28 11.92 -7.62
C ILE A 166 -7.17 12.76 -8.25
N SER A 167 -6.25 12.14 -8.98
CA SER A 167 -5.17 12.85 -9.67
C SER A 167 -5.70 13.85 -10.70
N PHE A 168 -6.69 13.46 -11.50
CA PHE A 168 -7.33 14.37 -12.44
C PHE A 168 -8.08 15.51 -11.73
N MET A 169 -8.76 15.24 -10.62
CA MET A 169 -9.39 16.29 -9.80
C MET A 169 -8.36 17.28 -9.27
N LEU A 170 -7.20 16.81 -8.80
CA LEU A 170 -6.11 17.69 -8.36
C LEU A 170 -5.57 18.56 -9.50
N LEU A 171 -5.43 18.01 -10.71
CA LEU A 171 -5.02 18.79 -11.89
C LEU A 171 -6.06 19.85 -12.28
N ILE A 172 -7.35 19.51 -12.23
CA ILE A 172 -8.44 20.48 -12.47
C ILE A 172 -8.40 21.58 -11.41
N LEU A 173 -8.20 21.24 -10.13
CA LEU A 173 -8.08 22.20 -9.03
C LEU A 173 -6.89 23.14 -9.23
N ALA A 174 -5.73 22.62 -9.66
CA ALA A 174 -4.56 23.44 -9.98
C ALA A 174 -4.85 24.39 -11.17
N GLY A 175 -5.55 23.91 -12.22
CA GLY A 175 -5.96 24.71 -13.36
C GLY A 175 -6.96 25.82 -12.98
N LEU A 176 -7.96 25.51 -12.15
CA LEU A 176 -8.90 26.50 -11.62
C LEU A 176 -8.19 27.55 -10.75
N GLY A 177 -7.25 27.13 -9.91
CA GLY A 177 -6.42 28.05 -9.12
C GLY A 177 -5.64 29.05 -9.99
N TYR A 178 -5.13 28.57 -11.12
CA TYR A 178 -4.48 29.44 -12.11
C TYR A 178 -5.46 30.43 -12.76
N LEU A 179 -6.62 29.94 -13.19
CA LEU A 179 -7.63 30.79 -13.86
C LEU A 179 -8.22 31.85 -12.93
N LEU A 180 -8.44 31.52 -11.64
CA LEU A 180 -9.10 32.43 -10.69
C LEU A 180 -8.13 33.37 -9.98
N HIS A 181 -6.90 32.92 -9.69
CA HIS A 181 -5.95 33.65 -8.86
C HIS A 181 -4.64 33.97 -9.59
N ASN A 182 -4.49 33.57 -10.85
CA ASN A 182 -3.27 33.69 -11.65
C ASN A 182 -2.01 33.14 -10.94
N THR A 183 -2.21 32.12 -10.06
CA THR A 183 -1.14 31.47 -9.29
C THR A 183 -1.05 30.00 -9.61
N ILE A 184 0.14 29.53 -9.99
CA ILE A 184 0.39 28.11 -10.25
C ILE A 184 0.81 27.45 -8.94
N ASN A 185 -0.01 26.51 -8.45
CA ASN A 185 0.38 25.69 -7.30
C ASN A 185 1.14 24.45 -7.79
N LEU A 186 2.46 24.59 -7.88
CA LEU A 186 3.33 23.52 -8.37
C LEU A 186 3.25 22.25 -7.50
N THR A 187 3.01 22.39 -6.20
CA THR A 187 2.89 21.27 -5.26
C THR A 187 1.73 20.36 -5.63
N ILE A 188 0.55 20.91 -5.97
CA ILE A 188 -0.62 20.13 -6.38
C ILE A 188 -0.33 19.41 -7.70
N ILE A 189 0.33 20.05 -8.65
CA ILE A 189 0.70 19.45 -9.94
C ILE A 189 1.67 18.28 -9.73
N ILE A 190 2.69 18.46 -8.91
CA ILE A 190 3.67 17.42 -8.59
C ILE A 190 2.97 16.25 -7.89
N ALA A 191 2.10 16.51 -6.89
CA ALA A 191 1.35 15.48 -6.19
C ALA A 191 0.46 14.67 -7.14
N ALA A 192 -0.27 15.33 -8.04
CA ALA A 192 -1.10 14.68 -9.03
C ALA A 192 -0.28 13.81 -10.00
N GLY A 193 0.83 14.33 -10.52
CA GLY A 193 1.76 13.59 -11.38
C GLY A 193 2.36 12.37 -10.67
N PHE A 194 2.76 12.52 -9.42
CA PHE A 194 3.26 11.42 -8.58
C PHE A 194 2.21 10.31 -8.43
N LEU A 195 0.96 10.66 -8.09
CA LEU A 195 -0.13 9.68 -7.97
C LEU A 195 -0.40 8.95 -9.29
N LEU A 196 -0.44 9.65 -10.44
CA LEU A 196 -0.65 9.03 -11.75
C LEU A 196 0.44 8.02 -12.12
N ILE A 197 1.70 8.36 -11.90
CA ILE A 197 2.83 7.50 -12.23
C ILE A 197 2.86 6.27 -11.31
N THR A 198 2.73 6.49 -10.01
CA THR A 198 2.82 5.41 -9.02
C THR A 198 1.62 4.48 -9.05
N ALA A 199 0.41 4.97 -9.33
CA ALA A 199 -0.78 4.15 -9.51
C ALA A 199 -0.62 3.14 -10.67
N ARG A 200 -0.01 3.54 -11.78
CA ARG A 200 0.30 2.62 -12.89
C ARG A 200 1.28 1.54 -12.47
N THR A 201 2.35 1.92 -11.80
CA THR A 201 3.35 0.96 -11.29
C THR A 201 2.74 -0.05 -10.31
N GLU A 202 1.85 0.38 -9.40
CA GLU A 202 1.16 -0.51 -8.48
C GLU A 202 0.24 -1.52 -9.21
N ASN A 203 -0.42 -1.10 -10.29
CA ASN A 203 -1.23 -1.98 -11.11
C ASN A 203 -0.39 -3.08 -11.80
N ASP A 204 0.76 -2.72 -12.34
CA ASP A 204 1.67 -3.67 -13.00
C ASP A 204 2.24 -4.68 -11.98
N LEU A 205 2.57 -4.21 -10.78
CA LEU A 205 3.08 -5.06 -9.70
C LEU A 205 2.01 -5.96 -9.07
N ALA A 206 0.71 -5.65 -9.21
CA ALA A 206 -0.37 -6.42 -8.60
C ALA A 206 -0.40 -7.88 -9.09
N GLY A 207 -0.07 -8.11 -10.37
CA GLY A 207 0.04 -9.46 -10.93
C GLY A 207 1.17 -10.28 -10.30
N PHE A 208 2.35 -9.68 -10.11
CA PHE A 208 3.48 -10.33 -9.45
C PHE A 208 3.22 -10.60 -7.96
N ARG A 209 2.52 -9.69 -7.28
CA ARG A 209 2.13 -9.88 -5.87
C ARG A 209 1.14 -11.03 -5.71
N ALA A 210 0.17 -11.18 -6.61
CA ALA A 210 -0.77 -12.30 -6.60
C ALA A 210 -0.03 -13.66 -6.75
N MET A 211 0.94 -13.76 -7.66
CA MET A 211 1.77 -14.96 -7.79
C MET A 211 2.62 -15.23 -6.54
N ARG A 212 3.13 -14.19 -5.91
CA ARG A 212 3.92 -14.31 -4.68
C ARG A 212 3.06 -14.82 -3.51
N ILE A 213 1.82 -14.36 -3.38
CA ILE A 213 0.87 -14.84 -2.36
C ILE A 213 0.64 -16.36 -2.53
N LEU A 214 0.50 -16.84 -3.76
CA LEU A 214 0.38 -18.28 -4.02
C LEU A 214 1.64 -19.05 -3.61
N ALA A 215 2.82 -18.51 -3.93
CA ALA A 215 4.08 -19.14 -3.56
C ALA A 215 4.28 -19.19 -2.04
N SER A 216 3.85 -18.16 -1.30
CA SER A 216 3.92 -18.13 0.17
C SER A 216 2.97 -19.13 0.80
N LYS A 217 1.76 -19.33 0.27
CA LYS A 217 0.83 -20.39 0.72
C LYS A 217 1.44 -21.78 0.60
N LYS A 218 2.08 -22.10 -0.53
CA LYS A 218 2.78 -23.37 -0.73
C LYS A 218 3.91 -23.57 0.28
N ALA A 219 4.71 -22.52 0.51
CA ALA A 219 5.79 -22.55 1.50
C ALA A 219 5.27 -22.72 2.93
N GLU A 220 4.18 -22.05 3.29
CA GLU A 220 3.54 -22.17 4.59
C GLU A 220 3.01 -23.59 4.82
N LEU A 221 2.29 -24.17 3.86
CA LEU A 221 1.80 -25.54 3.93
C LEU A 221 2.94 -26.54 4.09
N SER A 222 4.09 -26.33 3.42
CA SER A 222 5.24 -27.22 3.52
C SER A 222 5.94 -27.15 4.89
N VAL A 223 5.83 -26.03 5.61
CA VAL A 223 6.42 -25.83 6.93
C VAL A 223 5.49 -26.21 8.07
N SER A 224 4.22 -25.80 7.99
CA SER A 224 3.20 -26.05 9.03
C SER A 224 2.55 -27.44 8.93
N GLY A 225 2.63 -28.06 7.75
CA GLY A 225 1.99 -29.36 7.47
C GLY A 225 0.46 -29.30 7.35
N VAL A 226 -0.19 -28.21 7.78
CA VAL A 226 -1.63 -28.00 7.76
C VAL A 226 -1.98 -26.56 7.37
N MET A 227 -3.06 -26.39 6.62
CA MET A 227 -3.59 -25.08 6.22
C MET A 227 -5.11 -25.14 6.13
N SER A 228 -5.77 -24.03 6.48
CA SER A 228 -7.23 -23.93 6.30
C SER A 228 -7.57 -23.92 4.81
N THR A 229 -8.63 -24.66 4.45
CA THR A 229 -9.06 -24.82 3.06
C THR A 229 -10.47 -24.31 2.90
N SER A 230 -10.73 -23.62 1.79
CA SER A 230 -12.07 -23.21 1.37
C SER A 230 -12.47 -23.99 0.12
N HIS A 231 -13.74 -24.36 0.04
CA HIS A 231 -14.30 -25.10 -1.08
C HIS A 231 -15.12 -24.15 -1.97
N LEU A 232 -14.89 -24.23 -3.27
CA LEU A 232 -15.68 -23.54 -4.28
C LEU A 232 -16.34 -24.56 -5.18
N THR A 233 -17.53 -24.24 -5.69
CA THR A 233 -18.19 -25.04 -6.71
C THR A 233 -18.26 -24.24 -8.00
N ALA A 234 -17.81 -24.81 -9.11
CA ALA A 234 -17.84 -24.21 -10.43
C ALA A 234 -18.55 -25.12 -11.43
N MET A 235 -19.30 -24.51 -12.33
CA MET A 235 -19.86 -25.23 -13.48
C MET A 235 -18.76 -25.66 -14.43
N SER A 236 -18.91 -26.77 -15.10
CA SER A 236 -17.94 -27.34 -16.05
C SER A 236 -17.59 -26.38 -17.22
N ASN A 237 -18.49 -25.46 -17.55
CA ASN A 237 -18.29 -24.43 -18.58
C ASN A 237 -17.72 -23.11 -18.05
N ALA A 238 -17.51 -22.97 -16.74
CA ALA A 238 -16.89 -21.79 -16.13
C ALA A 238 -15.45 -21.60 -16.64
N THR A 239 -14.98 -20.36 -16.68
CA THR A 239 -13.60 -20.05 -17.08
C THR A 239 -12.66 -20.03 -15.89
N ILE A 240 -11.37 -20.25 -16.12
CA ILE A 240 -10.32 -20.05 -15.09
C ILE A 240 -10.44 -18.66 -14.46
N SER A 241 -10.74 -17.63 -15.28
CA SER A 241 -10.97 -16.26 -14.79
C SER A 241 -12.05 -16.17 -13.72
N ASP A 242 -13.16 -16.88 -13.89
CA ASP A 242 -14.29 -16.83 -12.97
C ASP A 242 -13.93 -17.45 -11.62
N VAL A 243 -13.14 -18.51 -11.65
CA VAL A 243 -12.67 -19.21 -10.44
C VAL A 243 -11.61 -18.38 -9.70
N ILE A 244 -10.59 -17.88 -10.39
CA ILE A 244 -9.50 -17.11 -9.77
C ILE A 244 -10.00 -15.82 -9.08
N ARG A 245 -11.08 -15.22 -9.60
CA ARG A 245 -11.70 -14.02 -8.98
C ARG A 245 -12.19 -14.24 -7.55
N LEU A 246 -12.42 -15.48 -7.15
CA LEU A 246 -12.90 -15.86 -5.83
C LEU A 246 -11.77 -16.25 -4.87
N PHE A 247 -10.53 -16.35 -5.35
CA PHE A 247 -9.39 -16.70 -4.51
C PHE A 247 -8.98 -15.54 -3.60
N GLY A 248 -8.95 -15.79 -2.30
CA GLY A 248 -8.43 -14.87 -1.28
C GLY A 248 -7.02 -15.26 -0.81
N PRO A 249 -6.31 -14.38 -0.10
CA PRO A 249 -4.94 -14.64 0.35
C PRO A 249 -4.82 -15.59 1.54
N GLU A 250 -5.89 -15.77 2.35
CA GLU A 250 -5.82 -16.40 3.67
C GLU A 250 -6.08 -17.92 3.66
N GLN A 251 -6.62 -18.48 2.58
CA GLN A 251 -7.06 -19.88 2.52
C GLN A 251 -6.62 -20.53 1.21
N TYR A 252 -6.38 -21.85 1.25
CA TYR A 252 -6.16 -22.65 0.06
C TYR A 252 -7.50 -23.11 -0.52
N TYR A 253 -7.64 -23.11 -1.85
CA TYR A 253 -8.92 -23.42 -2.49
C TYR A 253 -8.93 -24.77 -3.15
N ILE A 254 -10.02 -25.51 -2.94
CA ILE A 254 -10.39 -26.73 -3.69
C ILE A 254 -11.67 -26.44 -4.46
N ILE A 255 -11.66 -26.65 -5.76
CA ILE A 255 -12.74 -26.32 -6.67
C ILE A 255 -13.42 -27.61 -7.10
N HIS A 256 -14.67 -27.80 -6.70
CA HIS A 256 -15.52 -28.89 -7.17
C HIS A 256 -16.18 -28.48 -8.49
N ILE A 257 -15.98 -29.28 -9.53
CA ILE A 257 -16.54 -29.03 -10.86
C ILE A 257 -17.79 -29.87 -11.01
N VAL A 258 -18.92 -29.25 -11.36
CA VAL A 258 -20.20 -29.86 -11.54
C VAL A 258 -20.73 -29.65 -12.96
N ASP A 259 -21.52 -30.61 -13.45
CA ASP A 259 -22.25 -30.51 -14.71
C ASP A 259 -23.57 -29.70 -14.57
N GLN A 260 -24.36 -29.66 -15.63
CA GLN A 260 -25.65 -28.97 -15.66
C GLN A 260 -26.70 -29.62 -14.71
N ASP A 261 -26.52 -30.88 -14.38
CA ASP A 261 -27.38 -31.63 -13.45
C ASP A 261 -26.85 -31.59 -12.01
N PHE A 262 -25.86 -30.70 -11.72
CA PHE A 262 -25.17 -30.58 -10.42
C PHE A 262 -24.46 -31.86 -9.95
N ARG A 263 -24.10 -32.77 -10.87
CA ARG A 263 -23.29 -33.94 -10.53
C ARG A 263 -21.81 -33.56 -10.54
N LEU A 264 -21.08 -34.09 -9.56
CA LEU A 264 -19.64 -33.84 -9.46
C LEU A 264 -18.91 -34.55 -10.62
N CYS A 265 -18.22 -33.73 -11.45
CA CYS A 265 -17.37 -34.22 -12.54
C CYS A 265 -15.94 -34.44 -12.09
N GLY A 266 -15.45 -33.64 -11.10
CA GLY A 266 -14.10 -33.73 -10.57
C GLY A 266 -13.80 -32.58 -9.62
N ALA A 267 -12.54 -32.50 -9.20
CA ALA A 267 -12.06 -31.41 -8.37
C ALA A 267 -10.71 -30.95 -8.85
N LEU A 268 -10.48 -29.64 -8.80
CA LEU A 268 -9.19 -29.02 -9.07
C LEU A 268 -8.70 -28.30 -7.82
N THR A 269 -7.40 -28.35 -7.61
CA THR A 269 -6.74 -27.55 -6.57
C THR A 269 -6.41 -26.15 -7.08
N GLU A 270 -6.24 -25.20 -6.15
CA GLU A 270 -5.78 -23.85 -6.49
C GLU A 270 -4.49 -23.88 -7.35
N THR A 271 -3.58 -24.81 -7.06
CA THR A 271 -2.34 -24.99 -7.83
C THR A 271 -2.61 -25.37 -9.27
N GLU A 272 -3.48 -26.34 -9.51
CA GLU A 272 -3.83 -26.81 -10.87
C GLU A 272 -4.53 -25.73 -11.69
N VAL A 273 -5.36 -24.90 -11.06
CA VAL A 273 -5.97 -23.73 -11.71
C VAL A 273 -4.91 -22.72 -12.15
N TRP A 274 -3.90 -22.42 -11.32
CA TRP A 274 -2.81 -21.53 -11.68
C TRP A 274 -1.90 -22.11 -12.78
N GLU A 275 -1.63 -23.41 -12.74
CA GLU A 275 -0.89 -24.08 -13.81
C GLU A 275 -1.68 -24.08 -15.12
N GLY A 276 -2.98 -24.27 -15.03
CA GLY A 276 -3.89 -24.15 -16.16
C GLY A 276 -3.88 -22.78 -16.81
N LEU A 277 -3.88 -21.72 -15.99
CA LEU A 277 -3.74 -20.35 -16.45
C LEU A 277 -2.45 -20.14 -17.27
N LEU A 278 -1.33 -20.68 -16.81
CA LEU A 278 -0.04 -20.56 -17.49
C LEU A 278 0.01 -21.34 -18.81
N LYS A 279 -0.66 -22.50 -18.87
CA LYS A 279 -0.61 -23.38 -20.05
C LYS A 279 -1.61 -22.98 -21.15
N ARG A 280 -2.83 -22.57 -20.78
CA ARG A 280 -3.94 -22.36 -21.74
C ARG A 280 -4.57 -20.97 -21.69
N GLY A 281 -4.16 -20.14 -20.73
CA GLY A 281 -4.62 -18.76 -20.59
C GLY A 281 -5.91 -18.60 -19.79
N ILE A 282 -6.29 -17.36 -19.55
CA ILE A 282 -7.34 -16.95 -18.59
C ILE A 282 -8.77 -17.33 -19.05
N LYS A 283 -8.98 -17.53 -20.35
CA LYS A 283 -10.28 -17.86 -20.94
C LYS A 283 -10.52 -19.38 -21.09
N ALA A 284 -9.56 -20.22 -20.73
CA ALA A 284 -9.74 -21.68 -20.75
C ALA A 284 -10.85 -22.10 -19.77
N LYS A 285 -11.59 -23.12 -20.14
CA LYS A 285 -12.67 -23.67 -19.30
C LYS A 285 -12.10 -24.62 -18.28
N VAL A 286 -12.69 -24.67 -17.08
CA VAL A 286 -12.23 -25.54 -15.99
C VAL A 286 -12.32 -27.03 -16.30
N ASN A 287 -13.27 -27.46 -17.16
CA ASN A 287 -13.39 -28.84 -17.58
C ASN A 287 -12.24 -29.33 -18.48
N GLU A 288 -11.44 -28.43 -19.04
CA GLU A 288 -10.28 -28.79 -19.86
C GLU A 288 -9.08 -29.28 -19.03
N PHE A 289 -9.19 -29.23 -17.70
CA PHE A 289 -8.16 -29.61 -16.74
C PHE A 289 -8.56 -30.81 -15.85
N LEU A 290 -9.72 -31.38 -16.08
CA LEU A 290 -10.14 -32.67 -15.55
C LEU A 290 -9.59 -33.79 -16.44
#